data_71fd599a6b0965c2bafcd6e048b4f787
#
_entry.id   71fd599a6b0965c2bafcd6e048b4f787
#
_cell.length_a   1.000
_cell.length_b   1.000
_cell.length_c   1.000
_cell.angle_alpha   90.00
_cell.angle_beta   90.00
_cell.angle_gamma   90.00
#
_symmetry.space_group_name_H-M   'P 1'
#
loop_
_entity.id
_entity.type
_entity.pdbx_description
1 polymer ?
#
loop_
_entity_poly.entity_id
_entity_poly.type
_entity_poly.pdbx_seq_one_letter_code
_entity_poly.pdbx_strand_id
1 'polypeptide(L)'
;MAKLDDRSTRRDRFHRKAKREGFAARAVYKLEEIDSRHPIFERGMHRVLDLGCSPGSWLQYARQQIGDHAQLVGLDRGPLARPPAGARIVVGDVMAVELPELLGDLPAFDVVLSDMAPDTSGIRHLDQARSETLFERALEIAVAVLAPGGNFVGKLFQGPDFKRLTEAVRARFAVQKTAKPASSRQISIEQYVVGKGFRPAARGASP
;
A
#
# COMPACT_ATOMS: atom_id res chain seq x y z
N MET A 1 -2.58 -36.61 4.68
CA MET A 1 -2.48 -35.82 5.93
C MET A 1 -1.32 -34.83 6.01
N ALA A 2 -0.41 -34.75 5.04
CA ALA A 2 0.79 -33.86 5.10
C ALA A 2 0.58 -32.37 4.71
N LYS A 3 -0.56 -31.97 4.14
CA LYS A 3 -0.76 -30.60 3.59
C LYS A 3 -1.25 -29.54 4.59
N LEU A 4 -1.75 -29.90 5.75
CA LEU A 4 -2.25 -28.93 6.75
C LEU A 4 -1.14 -28.39 7.66
N ASP A 5 -0.14 -29.20 7.91
CA ASP A 5 0.99 -28.88 8.81
C ASP A 5 1.95 -27.84 8.20
N ASP A 6 2.15 -27.87 6.88
CA ASP A 6 3.04 -26.93 6.15
C ASP A 6 2.51 -25.47 6.17
N ARG A 7 1.19 -25.26 6.22
CA ARG A 7 0.57 -23.93 6.17
C ARG A 7 0.67 -23.17 7.50
N SER A 8 0.48 -23.83 8.62
CA SER A 8 0.61 -23.25 9.95
C SER A 8 2.08 -22.93 10.22
N THR A 9 2.97 -23.83 9.87
CA THR A 9 4.42 -23.71 10.03
C THR A 9 5.01 -22.56 9.21
N ARG A 10 4.54 -22.35 7.96
CA ARG A 10 4.99 -21.24 7.10
C ARG A 10 4.49 -19.87 7.60
N ARG A 11 3.23 -19.80 8.06
CA ARG A 11 2.67 -18.59 8.68
C ARG A 11 3.44 -18.20 9.94
N ASP A 12 3.75 -19.17 10.74
CA ASP A 12 4.49 -19.03 11.98
C ASP A 12 5.94 -18.59 11.73
N ARG A 13 6.56 -19.07 10.63
CA ARG A 13 7.92 -18.67 10.20
C ARG A 13 8.01 -17.18 9.87
N PHE A 14 7.11 -16.63 9.05
CA PHE A 14 7.12 -15.21 8.70
C PHE A 14 6.78 -14.32 9.88
N HIS A 15 5.88 -14.77 10.75
CA HIS A 15 5.56 -14.03 11.98
C HIS A 15 6.76 -13.98 12.94
N ARG A 16 7.42 -15.12 13.15
CA ARG A 16 8.65 -15.20 13.97
C ARG A 16 9.79 -14.40 13.37
N LYS A 17 9.95 -14.42 12.03
CA LYS A 17 10.94 -13.62 11.32
C LYS A 17 10.70 -12.13 11.57
N ALA A 18 9.47 -11.63 11.36
CA ALA A 18 9.12 -10.23 11.59
C ALA A 18 9.40 -9.77 13.02
N LYS A 19 9.00 -10.59 14.02
CA LYS A 19 9.26 -10.29 15.44
C LYS A 19 10.75 -10.21 15.74
N ARG A 20 11.57 -11.11 15.18
CA ARG A 20 13.04 -11.10 15.36
C ARG A 20 13.70 -9.89 14.74
N GLU A 21 13.17 -9.44 13.58
CA GLU A 21 13.67 -8.29 12.83
C GLU A 21 13.07 -6.95 13.30
N GLY A 22 12.21 -6.97 14.34
CA GLY A 22 11.65 -5.77 14.94
C GLY A 22 10.46 -5.16 14.20
N PHE A 23 9.92 -5.86 13.18
CA PHE A 23 8.74 -5.40 12.46
C PHE A 23 7.44 -5.67 13.22
N ALA A 24 6.50 -4.73 13.10
CA ALA A 24 5.19 -4.82 13.74
C ALA A 24 4.33 -5.97 13.17
N ALA A 25 4.50 -6.32 11.88
CA ALA A 25 3.77 -7.43 11.26
C ALA A 25 4.55 -8.06 10.09
N ARG A 26 4.18 -9.32 9.79
CA ARG A 26 4.73 -10.06 8.63
C ARG A 26 4.36 -9.46 7.28
N ALA A 27 3.40 -8.52 7.24
CA ALA A 27 3.00 -7.82 6.02
C ALA A 27 4.17 -7.05 5.38
N VAL A 28 5.19 -6.71 6.16
CA VAL A 28 6.44 -6.11 5.65
C VAL A 28 7.05 -6.87 4.50
N TYR A 29 7.04 -8.21 4.54
CA TYR A 29 7.65 -9.04 3.48
C TYR A 29 6.93 -8.98 2.14
N LYS A 30 5.67 -8.55 2.13
CA LYS A 30 4.95 -8.29 0.90
C LYS A 30 5.54 -7.06 0.19
N LEU A 31 5.74 -5.98 0.93
CA LEU A 31 6.35 -4.76 0.38
C LEU A 31 7.81 -4.98 -0.01
N GLU A 32 8.59 -5.69 0.83
CA GLU A 32 9.98 -6.06 0.53
C GLU A 32 10.08 -6.84 -0.80
N GLU A 33 9.20 -7.83 -1.03
CA GLU A 33 9.18 -8.61 -2.28
C GLU A 33 8.73 -7.75 -3.48
N ILE A 34 7.78 -6.83 -3.29
CA ILE A 34 7.34 -5.91 -4.34
C ILE A 34 8.48 -4.96 -4.70
N ASP A 35 9.09 -4.33 -3.70
CA ASP A 35 10.17 -3.36 -3.88
C ASP A 35 11.40 -4.00 -4.52
N SER A 36 11.77 -5.23 -4.14
CA SER A 36 12.90 -5.95 -4.75
C SER A 36 12.71 -6.24 -6.24
N ARG A 37 11.48 -6.41 -6.70
CA ARG A 37 11.16 -6.70 -8.12
C ARG A 37 10.85 -5.43 -8.91
N HIS A 38 10.30 -4.45 -8.24
CA HIS A 38 9.83 -3.19 -8.80
C HIS A 38 10.23 -2.08 -7.84
N PRO A 39 11.46 -1.56 -7.89
CA PRO A 39 11.95 -0.54 -6.95
C PRO A 39 10.93 0.58 -6.75
N ILE A 40 10.41 0.71 -5.51
CA ILE A 40 9.38 1.67 -5.14
C ILE A 40 10.01 2.92 -4.53
N PHE A 41 11.07 2.72 -3.72
CA PHE A 41 11.80 3.78 -3.04
C PHE A 41 13.04 4.14 -3.85
N GLU A 42 12.90 5.13 -4.75
CA GLU A 42 14.00 5.57 -5.62
C GLU A 42 14.82 6.69 -4.95
N ARG A 43 16.03 6.89 -5.45
CA ARG A 43 16.93 7.93 -4.93
C ARG A 43 16.27 9.32 -5.00
N GLY A 44 16.27 10.02 -3.87
CA GLY A 44 15.66 11.35 -3.74
C GLY A 44 14.19 11.34 -3.32
N MET A 45 13.54 10.18 -3.28
CA MET A 45 12.20 10.04 -2.68
C MET A 45 12.32 9.99 -1.16
N HIS A 46 11.51 10.77 -0.45
CA HIS A 46 11.55 10.83 1.01
C HIS A 46 10.19 11.06 1.68
N ARG A 47 9.12 11.30 0.92
CA ARG A 47 7.77 11.57 1.44
C ARG A 47 6.86 10.40 1.12
N VAL A 48 6.42 9.69 2.14
CA VAL A 48 5.62 8.46 1.99
C VAL A 48 4.30 8.58 2.72
N LEU A 49 3.22 8.23 2.04
CA LEU A 49 1.89 8.05 2.62
C LEU A 49 1.55 6.55 2.61
N ASP A 50 1.10 6.02 3.75
CA ASP A 50 0.64 4.63 3.90
C ASP A 50 -0.84 4.62 4.33
N LEU A 51 -1.72 4.18 3.43
CA LEU A 51 -3.16 4.08 3.63
C LEU A 51 -3.52 2.69 4.18
N GLY A 52 -4.13 2.66 5.37
CA GLY A 52 -4.33 1.44 6.14
C GLY A 52 -3.04 0.99 6.81
N CYS A 53 -2.34 1.92 7.45
CA CYS A 53 -0.97 1.74 7.90
C CYS A 53 -0.82 0.78 9.10
N SER A 54 -1.91 0.41 9.82
CA SER A 54 -1.83 -0.47 10.98
C SER A 54 -1.34 -1.88 10.61
N PRO A 55 -0.43 -2.45 11.40
CA PRO A 55 0.18 -2.00 12.64
C PRO A 55 1.49 -1.20 12.46
N GLY A 56 1.84 -0.72 11.26
CA GLY A 56 2.98 0.14 10.99
C GLY A 56 4.17 -0.52 10.27
N SER A 57 4.06 -1.78 9.87
CA SER A 57 5.18 -2.53 9.28
C SER A 57 5.65 -1.98 7.93
N TRP A 58 4.77 -1.39 7.13
CA TRP A 58 5.11 -0.78 5.85
C TRP A 58 5.80 0.58 6.04
N LEU A 59 5.35 1.37 7.01
CA LEU A 59 6.05 2.60 7.42
C LEU A 59 7.44 2.30 7.98
N GLN A 60 7.60 1.22 8.77
CA GLN A 60 8.91 0.79 9.26
C GLN A 60 9.86 0.42 8.10
N TYR A 61 9.35 -0.32 7.10
CA TYR A 61 10.13 -0.66 5.91
C TYR A 61 10.52 0.60 5.11
N ALA A 62 9.57 1.51 4.88
CA ALA A 62 9.84 2.79 4.21
C ALA A 62 10.95 3.58 4.94
N ARG A 63 10.93 3.62 6.28
CA ARG A 63 12.00 4.23 7.09
C ARG A 63 13.35 3.58 6.83
N GLN A 64 13.39 2.24 6.75
CA GLN A 64 14.66 1.53 6.47
C GLN A 64 15.20 1.80 5.07
N GLN A 65 14.34 1.93 4.05
CA GLN A 65 14.76 2.19 2.68
C GLN A 65 15.22 3.63 2.44
N ILE A 66 14.57 4.60 3.10
CA ILE A 66 14.82 6.03 2.85
C ILE A 66 15.81 6.61 3.86
N GLY A 67 15.80 6.11 5.09
CA GLY A 67 16.62 6.62 6.20
C GLY A 67 15.88 7.63 7.10
N ASP A 68 16.60 8.26 8.01
CA ASP A 68 16.03 9.10 9.07
C ASP A 68 15.36 10.38 8.56
N HIS A 69 15.73 10.86 7.38
CA HIS A 69 15.13 12.03 6.74
C HIS A 69 13.75 11.76 6.10
N ALA A 70 13.27 10.51 6.13
CA ALA A 70 11.96 10.19 5.56
C ALA A 70 10.83 10.92 6.31
N GLN A 71 9.96 11.55 5.54
CA GLN A 71 8.71 12.15 6.02
C GLN A 71 7.58 11.13 5.83
N LEU A 72 7.21 10.45 6.91
CA LEU A 72 6.24 9.36 6.88
C LEU A 72 4.90 9.85 7.40
N VAL A 73 3.86 9.60 6.63
CA VAL A 73 2.47 9.82 7.04
C VAL A 73 1.71 8.51 6.91
N GLY A 74 0.99 8.14 7.95
CA GLY A 74 0.09 6.98 7.93
C GLY A 74 -1.33 7.40 8.17
N LEU A 75 -2.29 6.75 7.51
CA LEU A 75 -3.72 6.85 7.79
C LEU A 75 -4.23 5.48 8.22
N ASP A 76 -4.95 5.42 9.32
CA ASP A 76 -5.69 4.23 9.74
C ASP A 76 -6.92 4.61 10.57
N ARG A 77 -7.89 3.71 10.70
CA ARG A 77 -9.08 3.91 11.54
C ARG A 77 -8.79 4.00 13.03
N GLY A 78 -7.63 3.51 13.44
CA GLY A 78 -7.18 3.56 14.83
C GLY A 78 -5.72 4.01 14.97
N PRO A 79 -5.31 4.41 16.18
CA PRO A 79 -3.94 4.82 16.41
C PRO A 79 -2.97 3.64 16.30
N LEU A 80 -1.74 3.89 15.84
CA LEU A 80 -0.67 2.92 15.88
C LEU A 80 -0.07 2.83 17.29
N ALA A 81 0.04 1.62 17.82
CA ALA A 81 0.65 1.41 19.13
C ALA A 81 2.15 1.76 19.18
N ARG A 82 2.85 1.58 18.04
CA ARG A 82 4.30 1.85 17.90
C ARG A 82 4.61 2.39 16.50
N PRO A 83 4.31 3.67 16.24
CA PRO A 83 4.67 4.29 14.98
C PRO A 83 6.21 4.40 14.87
N PRO A 84 6.77 4.37 13.66
CA PRO A 84 8.18 4.73 13.46
C PRO A 84 8.46 6.16 13.96
N ALA A 85 9.66 6.38 14.47
CA ALA A 85 10.05 7.71 14.99
C ALA A 85 9.81 8.80 13.93
N GLY A 86 9.15 9.89 14.34
CA GLY A 86 8.86 11.01 13.47
C GLY A 86 7.76 10.78 12.42
N ALA A 87 7.10 9.61 12.42
CA ALA A 87 5.94 9.39 11.57
C ALA A 87 4.71 10.13 12.13
N ARG A 88 3.99 10.84 11.26
CA ARG A 88 2.69 11.45 11.57
C ARG A 88 1.59 10.45 11.26
N ILE A 89 0.73 10.17 12.23
CA ILE A 89 -0.40 9.26 12.07
C ILE A 89 -1.70 10.06 12.12
N VAL A 90 -2.46 9.98 11.03
CA VAL A 90 -3.82 10.51 10.93
C VAL A 90 -4.77 9.37 11.29
N VAL A 91 -5.64 9.61 12.27
CA VAL A 91 -6.67 8.64 12.64
C VAL A 91 -7.97 9.03 11.96
N GLY A 92 -8.44 8.18 11.04
CA GLY A 92 -9.63 8.48 10.25
C GLY A 92 -9.98 7.36 9.27
N ASP A 93 -11.15 7.49 8.65
CA ASP A 93 -11.59 6.59 7.59
C ASP A 93 -11.08 7.10 6.23
N VAL A 94 -10.45 6.22 5.45
CA VAL A 94 -9.96 6.55 4.11
C VAL A 94 -11.07 7.05 3.18
N MET A 95 -12.31 6.60 3.40
CA MET A 95 -13.47 7.01 2.60
C MET A 95 -13.92 8.44 2.90
N ALA A 96 -13.60 8.98 4.08
CA ALA A 96 -14.04 10.28 4.55
C ALA A 96 -12.92 11.32 4.71
N VAL A 97 -11.64 10.87 4.77
CA VAL A 97 -10.50 11.76 5.02
C VAL A 97 -10.35 12.81 3.93
N GLU A 98 -10.07 14.04 4.35
CA GLU A 98 -9.79 15.15 3.45
C GLU A 98 -8.29 15.22 3.10
N LEU A 99 -7.95 15.58 1.84
CA LEU A 99 -6.57 15.62 1.38
C LEU A 99 -5.66 16.56 2.21
N PRO A 100 -6.10 17.74 2.66
CA PRO A 100 -5.28 18.59 3.52
C PRO A 100 -4.85 17.92 4.82
N GLU A 101 -5.68 17.05 5.40
CA GLU A 101 -5.33 16.30 6.61
C GLU A 101 -4.17 15.32 6.37
N LEU A 102 -4.11 14.74 5.17
CA LEU A 102 -3.03 13.85 4.77
C LEU A 102 -1.74 14.62 4.43
N LEU A 103 -1.87 15.73 3.72
CA LEU A 103 -0.71 16.52 3.31
C LEU A 103 -0.10 17.27 4.50
N GLY A 104 -0.93 17.93 5.35
CA GLY A 104 -0.40 18.87 6.33
C GLY A 104 0.43 19.96 5.63
N ASP A 105 1.69 20.14 6.03
CA ASP A 105 2.62 21.11 5.42
C ASP A 105 3.40 20.52 4.22
N LEU A 106 3.15 19.28 3.83
CA LEU A 106 3.86 18.66 2.70
C LEU A 106 3.26 19.13 1.37
N PRO A 107 4.08 19.46 0.37
CA PRO A 107 3.59 19.88 -0.95
C PRO A 107 3.00 18.71 -1.75
N ALA A 108 3.49 17.49 -1.54
CA ALA A 108 3.08 16.25 -2.19
C ALA A 108 3.80 15.06 -1.56
N PHE A 109 3.41 13.83 -1.95
CA PHE A 109 4.13 12.59 -1.61
C PHE A 109 4.93 12.06 -2.80
N ASP A 110 6.03 11.38 -2.53
CA ASP A 110 6.82 10.68 -3.54
C ASP A 110 6.33 9.24 -3.72
N VAL A 111 5.81 8.64 -2.65
CA VAL A 111 5.28 7.28 -2.64
C VAL A 111 3.96 7.23 -1.89
N VAL A 112 2.96 6.57 -2.48
CA VAL A 112 1.69 6.22 -1.81
C VAL A 112 1.56 4.70 -1.78
N LEU A 113 1.35 4.16 -0.58
CA LEU A 113 1.19 2.75 -0.29
C LEU A 113 -0.22 2.46 0.22
N SER A 114 -0.74 1.26 -0.07
CA SER A 114 -2.01 0.79 0.48
C SER A 114 -2.03 -0.73 0.61
N ASP A 115 -2.00 -1.25 1.85
CA ASP A 115 -2.28 -2.67 2.16
C ASP A 115 -3.68 -2.84 2.77
N MET A 116 -4.61 -1.92 2.48
CA MET A 116 -5.97 -1.99 2.99
C MET A 116 -6.67 -3.27 2.55
N ALA A 117 -7.44 -3.85 3.46
CA ALA A 117 -8.34 -4.96 3.17
C ALA A 117 -9.73 -4.63 3.72
N PRO A 118 -10.81 -5.05 3.04
CA PRO A 118 -12.13 -4.97 3.63
C PRO A 118 -12.25 -5.91 4.83
N ASP A 119 -13.20 -5.61 5.72
CA ASP A 119 -13.67 -6.57 6.69
C ASP A 119 -14.34 -7.71 5.91
N THR A 120 -13.67 -8.87 5.83
CA THR A 120 -14.12 -9.97 4.97
C THR A 120 -15.33 -10.65 5.55
N SER A 121 -16.38 -10.75 4.73
CA SER A 121 -17.63 -11.46 5.07
C SER A 121 -17.56 -12.97 4.83
N GLY A 122 -16.53 -13.42 4.08
CA GLY A 122 -16.43 -14.78 3.54
C GLY A 122 -17.23 -14.98 2.25
N ILE A 123 -18.02 -14.00 1.84
CA ILE A 123 -18.75 -14.01 0.57
C ILE A 123 -17.87 -13.37 -0.50
N ARG A 124 -17.34 -14.19 -1.39
CA ARG A 124 -16.27 -13.82 -2.32
C ARG A 124 -16.57 -12.56 -3.15
N HIS A 125 -17.74 -12.49 -3.79
CA HIS A 125 -18.08 -11.35 -4.64
C HIS A 125 -18.25 -10.06 -3.86
N LEU A 126 -18.75 -10.11 -2.63
CA LEU A 126 -18.90 -8.96 -1.74
C LEU A 126 -17.52 -8.46 -1.26
N ASP A 127 -16.64 -9.38 -0.88
CA ASP A 127 -15.28 -9.03 -0.46
C ASP A 127 -14.45 -8.47 -1.62
N GLN A 128 -14.67 -8.95 -2.86
CA GLN A 128 -14.08 -8.39 -4.08
C GLN A 128 -14.55 -6.96 -4.31
N ALA A 129 -15.87 -6.71 -4.34
CA ALA A 129 -16.43 -5.37 -4.55
C ALA A 129 -15.95 -4.35 -3.50
N ARG A 130 -15.87 -4.75 -2.23
CA ARG A 130 -15.34 -3.90 -1.16
C ARG A 130 -13.85 -3.60 -1.35
N SER A 131 -13.05 -4.59 -1.79
CA SER A 131 -11.63 -4.39 -2.09
C SER A 131 -11.44 -3.46 -3.28
N GLU A 132 -12.29 -3.55 -4.31
CA GLU A 132 -12.29 -2.66 -5.46
C GLU A 132 -12.56 -1.21 -5.03
N THR A 133 -13.58 -0.97 -4.20
CA THR A 133 -13.89 0.36 -3.65
C THR A 133 -12.72 0.96 -2.86
N LEU A 134 -12.08 0.17 -1.99
CA LEU A 134 -10.90 0.63 -1.23
C LEU A 134 -9.72 0.94 -2.14
N PHE A 135 -9.49 0.14 -3.18
CA PHE A 135 -8.43 0.37 -4.14
C PHE A 135 -8.68 1.62 -4.99
N GLU A 136 -9.92 1.83 -5.46
CA GLU A 136 -10.30 3.04 -6.20
C GLU A 136 -10.03 4.28 -5.35
N ARG A 137 -10.48 4.28 -4.09
CA ARG A 137 -10.23 5.40 -3.19
C ARG A 137 -8.74 5.63 -2.94
N ALA A 138 -7.95 4.57 -2.77
CA ALA A 138 -6.50 4.69 -2.63
C ALA A 138 -5.84 5.29 -3.88
N LEU A 139 -6.30 4.90 -5.07
CA LEU A 139 -5.80 5.45 -6.34
C LEU A 139 -6.21 6.92 -6.52
N GLU A 140 -7.44 7.30 -6.18
CA GLU A 140 -7.91 8.69 -6.19
C GLU A 140 -7.03 9.58 -5.30
N ILE A 141 -6.81 9.15 -4.05
CA ILE A 141 -5.92 9.85 -3.14
C ILE A 141 -4.51 9.96 -3.74
N ALA A 142 -3.95 8.84 -4.23
CA ALA A 142 -2.62 8.83 -4.83
C ALA A 142 -2.49 9.81 -6.01
N VAL A 143 -3.47 9.86 -6.91
CA VAL A 143 -3.50 10.78 -8.06
C VAL A 143 -3.57 12.25 -7.59
N ALA A 144 -4.23 12.53 -6.48
CA ALA A 144 -4.39 13.88 -5.95
C ALA A 144 -3.15 14.39 -5.19
N VAL A 145 -2.39 13.48 -4.53
CA VAL A 145 -1.32 13.89 -3.61
C VAL A 145 0.09 13.52 -4.07
N LEU A 146 0.26 12.71 -5.14
CA LEU A 146 1.58 12.34 -5.64
C LEU A 146 2.26 13.49 -6.37
N ALA A 147 3.55 13.65 -6.12
CA ALA A 147 4.42 14.45 -6.97
C ALA A 147 4.56 13.80 -8.36
N PRO A 148 4.79 14.59 -9.43
CA PRO A 148 5.17 14.04 -10.74
C PRO A 148 6.36 13.09 -10.59
N GLY A 149 6.30 11.92 -11.23
CA GLY A 149 7.32 10.87 -11.09
C GLY A 149 7.15 9.95 -9.87
N GLY A 150 6.20 10.23 -8.99
CA GLY A 150 5.95 9.42 -7.79
C GLY A 150 5.42 8.02 -8.08
N ASN A 151 5.46 7.16 -7.07
CA ASN A 151 5.10 5.74 -7.18
C ASN A 151 3.89 5.39 -6.29
N PHE A 152 3.11 4.40 -6.75
CA PHE A 152 1.93 3.87 -6.07
C PHE A 152 2.01 2.35 -5.93
N VAL A 153 1.63 1.84 -4.77
CA VAL A 153 1.39 0.40 -4.54
C VAL A 153 0.06 0.24 -3.84
N GLY A 154 -0.86 -0.47 -4.46
CA GLY A 154 -2.18 -0.74 -3.86
C GLY A 154 -2.54 -2.22 -3.91
N LYS A 155 -3.10 -2.73 -2.79
CA LYS A 155 -3.67 -4.08 -2.75
C LYS A 155 -5.05 -4.08 -3.41
N LEU A 156 -5.27 -5.09 -4.24
CA LEU A 156 -6.53 -5.34 -4.94
C LEU A 156 -6.82 -6.84 -4.95
N PHE A 157 -8.04 -7.23 -4.64
CA PHE A 157 -8.46 -8.62 -4.81
C PHE A 157 -8.73 -8.89 -6.29
N GLN A 158 -8.29 -10.05 -6.77
CA GLN A 158 -8.60 -10.47 -8.12
C GLN A 158 -10.10 -10.70 -8.26
N GLY A 159 -10.75 -9.87 -9.06
CA GLY A 159 -12.20 -9.79 -9.24
C GLY A 159 -12.59 -9.33 -10.63
N PRO A 160 -13.89 -9.11 -10.89
CA PRO A 160 -14.40 -8.69 -12.20
C PRO A 160 -13.77 -7.39 -12.69
N ASP A 161 -13.59 -6.40 -11.82
CA ASP A 161 -13.07 -5.07 -12.16
C ASP A 161 -11.53 -4.97 -12.14
N PHE A 162 -10.84 -6.08 -11.88
CA PHE A 162 -9.37 -6.09 -11.78
C PHE A 162 -8.69 -5.49 -13.02
N LYS A 163 -9.16 -5.84 -14.22
CA LYS A 163 -8.62 -5.31 -15.48
C LYS A 163 -8.86 -3.81 -15.59
N ARG A 164 -10.08 -3.35 -15.35
CA ARG A 164 -10.46 -1.93 -15.38
C ARG A 164 -9.58 -1.09 -14.45
N LEU A 165 -9.37 -1.57 -13.22
CA LEU A 165 -8.57 -0.87 -12.22
C LEU A 165 -7.08 -0.84 -12.54
N THR A 166 -6.52 -1.93 -13.10
CA THR A 166 -5.13 -1.93 -13.55
C THR A 166 -4.93 -1.03 -14.77
N GLU A 167 -5.91 -0.90 -15.65
CA GLU A 167 -5.89 0.05 -16.77
C GLU A 167 -5.99 1.51 -16.28
N ALA A 168 -6.77 1.79 -15.22
CA ALA A 168 -6.81 3.11 -14.60
C ALA A 168 -5.43 3.53 -14.04
N VAL A 169 -4.69 2.60 -13.41
CA VAL A 169 -3.30 2.86 -13.00
C VAL A 169 -2.41 3.10 -14.23
N ARG A 170 -2.52 2.27 -15.28
CA ARG A 170 -1.73 2.43 -16.51
C ARG A 170 -1.94 3.81 -17.17
N ALA A 171 -3.14 4.35 -17.10
CA ALA A 171 -3.46 5.67 -17.67
C ALA A 171 -2.75 6.83 -16.93
N ARG A 172 -2.37 6.63 -15.67
CA ARG A 172 -1.81 7.68 -14.80
C ARG A 172 -0.31 7.52 -14.52
N PHE A 173 0.27 6.35 -14.78
CA PHE A 173 1.67 6.06 -14.47
C PHE A 173 2.45 5.65 -15.73
N ALA A 174 3.75 5.91 -15.74
CA ALA A 174 4.63 5.54 -16.85
C ALA A 174 4.73 4.01 -17.00
N VAL A 175 4.76 3.31 -15.86
CA VAL A 175 4.81 1.86 -15.80
C VAL A 175 3.72 1.35 -14.86
N GLN A 176 2.97 0.34 -15.30
CA GLN A 176 2.06 -0.43 -14.47
C GLN A 176 2.53 -1.89 -14.43
N LYS A 177 2.60 -2.48 -13.23
CA LYS A 177 2.88 -3.89 -12.99
C LYS A 177 1.89 -4.46 -11.98
N THR A 178 1.81 -5.80 -11.95
CA THR A 178 1.04 -6.54 -10.96
C THR A 178 1.96 -7.53 -10.28
N ALA A 179 1.90 -7.61 -8.97
CA ALA A 179 2.71 -8.52 -8.16
C ALA A 179 1.83 -9.37 -7.25
N LYS A 180 2.20 -10.65 -7.11
CA LYS A 180 1.65 -11.55 -6.09
C LYS A 180 2.82 -12.03 -5.23
N PRO A 181 3.07 -11.41 -4.07
CA PRO A 181 4.16 -11.81 -3.19
C PRO A 181 4.02 -13.26 -2.73
N ALA A 182 5.14 -13.99 -2.67
CA ALA A 182 5.17 -15.37 -2.16
C ALA A 182 4.86 -15.44 -0.66
N SER A 183 5.05 -14.33 0.07
CA SER A 183 4.64 -14.14 1.47
C SER A 183 3.13 -14.02 1.65
N SER A 184 2.37 -13.78 0.58
CA SER A 184 0.90 -13.88 0.58
C SER A 184 0.45 -15.33 0.77
N ARG A 185 -0.76 -15.52 1.33
CA ARG A 185 -1.32 -16.87 1.42
C ARG A 185 -1.58 -17.44 0.03
N GLN A 186 -1.23 -18.70 -0.24
CA GLN A 186 -1.44 -19.33 -1.56
C GLN A 186 -2.88 -19.29 -2.05
N ILE A 187 -3.85 -19.42 -1.12
CA ILE A 187 -5.29 -19.36 -1.41
C ILE A 187 -5.83 -17.93 -1.48
N SER A 188 -5.02 -16.92 -1.16
CA SER A 188 -5.44 -15.53 -1.23
C SER A 188 -5.57 -15.07 -2.67
N ILE A 189 -6.67 -14.37 -2.95
CA ILE A 189 -6.92 -13.70 -4.23
C ILE A 189 -6.29 -12.30 -4.26
N GLU A 190 -5.54 -11.92 -3.22
CA GLU A 190 -4.88 -10.61 -3.14
C GLU A 190 -3.76 -10.51 -4.18
N GLN A 191 -3.71 -9.37 -4.81
CA GLN A 191 -2.66 -8.92 -5.72
C GLN A 191 -2.27 -7.50 -5.35
N TYR A 192 -1.10 -7.07 -5.78
CA TYR A 192 -0.65 -5.69 -5.64
C TYR A 192 -0.47 -5.08 -7.00
N VAL A 193 -1.12 -3.94 -7.22
CA VAL A 193 -0.96 -3.15 -8.43
C VAL A 193 0.07 -2.06 -8.13
N VAL A 194 1.10 -2.02 -8.95
CA VAL A 194 2.22 -1.09 -8.87
C VAL A 194 2.12 -0.10 -10.01
N GLY A 195 2.07 1.18 -9.69
CA GLY A 195 2.21 2.29 -10.63
C GLY A 195 3.51 3.03 -10.37
N LYS A 196 4.36 3.20 -11.37
CA LYS A 196 5.62 3.95 -11.27
C LYS A 196 5.65 5.13 -12.21
N GLY A 197 6.23 6.23 -11.73
CA GLY A 197 6.38 7.43 -12.53
C GLY A 197 5.03 8.08 -12.81
N PHE A 198 4.37 8.62 -11.77
CA PHE A 198 3.09 9.30 -11.87
C PHE A 198 3.14 10.44 -12.89
N ARG A 199 2.14 10.49 -13.75
CA ARG A 199 1.94 11.52 -14.76
C ARG A 199 0.65 12.28 -14.45
N PRO A 200 0.74 13.49 -13.86
CA PRO A 200 -0.44 14.31 -13.70
C PRO A 200 -1.09 14.61 -15.06
N ALA A 201 -2.41 14.74 -15.11
CA ALA A 201 -3.09 15.22 -16.29
C ALA A 201 -2.54 16.60 -16.66
N ALA A 202 -2.35 16.88 -17.97
CA ALA A 202 -1.96 18.21 -18.41
C ALA A 202 -2.96 19.23 -17.88
N ARG A 203 -2.49 20.26 -17.19
CA ARG A 203 -3.34 21.39 -16.78
C ARG A 203 -3.78 22.07 -18.08
N GLY A 204 -5.04 21.87 -18.50
CA GLY A 204 -5.55 22.62 -19.65
C GLY A 204 -6.48 21.89 -20.61
N ALA A 205 -7.00 20.71 -20.27
CA ALA A 205 -8.14 20.13 -21.01
C ALA A 205 -9.38 20.15 -20.10
N SER A 206 -9.94 21.32 -19.89
CA SER A 206 -11.37 21.41 -19.56
C SER A 206 -12.16 21.16 -20.86
N PRO A 207 -13.23 20.35 -20.81
CA PRO A 207 -14.12 20.13 -21.94
C PRO A 207 -14.87 21.38 -22.33
#